data_597e752efd28512995cbc0df27d7fd8e
#
_entry.id   597e752efd28512995cbc0df27d7fd8e
#
_cell.length_a   1.000
_cell.length_b   1.000
_cell.length_c   1.000
_cell.angle_alpha   90.00
_cell.angle_beta   90.00
_cell.angle_gamma   90.00
#
_symmetry.space_group_name_H-M   'P 1'
#
loop_
_entity.id
_entity.type
_entity.pdbx_description
1 polymer ?
#
loop_
_entity_poly.entity_id
_entity_poly.type
_entity_poly.pdbx_seq_one_letter_code
_entity_poly.pdbx_strand_id
1 'polypeptide(L)'
;MLGLLKKTPSADETPTPGPFGRFYLQELINRGGMADIWLATDERQKPYALRRMHQRLRFNLLARRRFVRGAEILSRITDHDGIVGYVEHGKIQGQLYLLMDYVEASNLKELYSRQDQVLLENVAQILIDMAVALEHMHENGYMHLDFKPENVLVTRNANVRLVDFDLAQQIPDKPLKPSKKNPGTPAYMAPEQLLGEPFTHHVDIFSYGVAAYELLTNEKPFPGDTPREILNRQLDRSTFTNPRQHNPDIPPGMEKVILRCLERDAGRRYPFVGLMVREIQAALYA
;
A
#
# COMPACT_ATOMS: atom_id res chain seq x y z
N MET A 1 -0.50 -48.35 22.78
CA MET A 1 0.08 -46.98 22.75
C MET A 1 -0.51 -46.24 21.55
N LEU A 2 -1.57 -45.47 21.82
CA LEU A 2 -2.17 -44.63 20.77
C LEU A 2 -1.44 -43.28 20.74
N GLY A 3 -0.75 -43.00 19.63
CA GLY A 3 -0.13 -41.71 19.40
C GLY A 3 -1.16 -40.64 19.22
N LEU A 4 -1.12 -39.64 20.09
CA LEU A 4 -1.87 -38.39 19.95
C LEU A 4 -1.38 -37.67 18.68
N LEU A 5 -2.16 -37.78 17.59
CA LEU A 5 -2.06 -36.89 16.43
C LEU A 5 -2.44 -35.48 16.91
N LYS A 6 -1.46 -34.60 17.07
CA LYS A 6 -1.70 -33.16 17.24
C LYS A 6 -2.49 -32.68 16.02
N LYS A 7 -3.77 -32.36 16.22
CA LYS A 7 -4.59 -31.67 15.23
C LYS A 7 -3.83 -30.44 14.77
N THR A 8 -3.51 -30.38 13.47
CA THR A 8 -3.15 -29.12 12.81
C THR A 8 -4.34 -28.18 12.93
N PRO A 9 -4.16 -26.93 13.40
CA PRO A 9 -5.27 -25.98 13.47
C PRO A 9 -5.92 -25.82 12.11
N SER A 10 -7.26 -25.92 12.06
CA SER A 10 -8.05 -25.66 10.86
C SER A 10 -7.83 -24.21 10.42
N ALA A 11 -7.91 -23.94 9.10
CA ALA A 11 -7.66 -22.64 8.50
C ALA A 11 -8.60 -21.50 8.94
N ASP A 12 -9.57 -21.78 9.83
CA ASP A 12 -10.67 -20.89 10.24
C ASP A 12 -10.64 -20.45 11.71
N GLU A 13 -9.64 -20.84 12.49
CA GLU A 13 -9.56 -20.36 13.87
C GLU A 13 -9.12 -18.89 13.90
N THR A 14 -9.96 -18.03 14.48
CA THR A 14 -9.60 -16.64 14.78
C THR A 14 -8.35 -16.66 15.66
N PRO A 15 -7.26 -16.01 15.25
CA PRO A 15 -6.04 -16.00 16.03
C PRO A 15 -6.31 -15.33 17.38
N THR A 16 -5.88 -15.98 18.47
CA THR A 16 -6.12 -15.52 19.84
C THR A 16 -4.94 -14.72 20.36
N PRO A 17 -5.18 -13.69 21.21
CA PRO A 17 -4.13 -13.03 21.99
C PRO A 17 -3.26 -14.01 22.78
N GLY A 18 -2.02 -13.63 23.03
CA GLY A 18 -1.12 -14.50 23.81
C GLY A 18 0.37 -14.23 23.58
N PRO A 19 1.25 -14.99 24.23
CA PRO A 19 2.68 -14.81 24.15
C PRO A 19 3.25 -15.20 22.77
N PHE A 20 4.18 -14.37 22.26
CA PHE A 20 4.95 -14.62 21.05
C PHE A 20 6.40 -14.21 21.27
N GLY A 21 7.22 -15.16 21.75
CA GLY A 21 8.60 -14.89 22.19
C GLY A 21 8.63 -13.93 23.38
N ARG A 22 9.30 -12.79 23.23
CA ARG A 22 9.37 -11.72 24.23
C ARG A 22 8.20 -10.72 24.15
N PHE A 23 7.28 -10.90 23.18
CA PHE A 23 6.14 -10.04 22.97
C PHE A 23 4.87 -10.70 23.48
N TYR A 24 3.90 -9.88 23.83
CA TYR A 24 2.53 -10.32 24.09
C TYR A 24 1.60 -9.72 23.04
N LEU A 25 0.95 -10.54 22.24
CA LEU A 25 -0.03 -10.15 21.26
C LEU A 25 -1.34 -9.82 21.97
N GLN A 26 -1.78 -8.57 21.91
CA GLN A 26 -2.95 -8.08 22.66
C GLN A 26 -4.20 -8.13 21.80
N GLU A 27 -4.20 -7.43 20.69
CA GLU A 27 -5.35 -7.24 19.82
C GLU A 27 -4.96 -7.48 18.36
N LEU A 28 -5.83 -8.16 17.62
CA LEU A 28 -5.68 -8.32 16.19
C LEU A 28 -6.16 -7.06 15.47
N ILE A 29 -5.22 -6.27 14.95
CA ILE A 29 -5.51 -5.03 14.21
C ILE A 29 -6.04 -5.35 12.81
N ASN A 30 -5.38 -6.29 12.09
CA ASN A 30 -5.75 -6.63 10.73
C ASN A 30 -5.35 -8.07 10.37
N ARG A 31 -6.15 -8.70 9.52
CA ARG A 31 -5.89 -10.04 8.99
C ARG A 31 -5.71 -9.99 7.48
N GLY A 32 -4.47 -10.04 7.02
CA GLY A 32 -4.13 -10.06 5.61
C GLY A 32 -4.04 -11.47 5.02
N GLY A 33 -3.84 -11.57 3.72
CA GLY A 33 -3.68 -12.86 3.03
C GLY A 33 -2.41 -13.63 3.43
N MET A 34 -1.35 -12.94 3.84
CA MET A 34 -0.03 -13.52 4.13
C MET A 34 0.35 -13.45 5.61
N ALA A 35 -0.14 -12.47 6.35
CA ALA A 35 0.21 -12.21 7.73
C ALA A 35 -0.94 -11.57 8.49
N ASP A 36 -0.95 -11.74 9.82
CA ASP A 36 -1.77 -11.01 10.76
C ASP A 36 -0.97 -9.85 11.34
N ILE A 37 -1.62 -8.69 11.56
CA ILE A 37 -1.04 -7.53 12.23
C ILE A 37 -1.67 -7.42 13.61
N TRP A 38 -0.82 -7.37 14.64
CA TRP A 38 -1.19 -7.33 16.03
C TRP A 38 -0.73 -6.06 16.71
N LEU A 39 -1.55 -5.49 17.58
CA LEU A 39 -1.05 -4.67 18.67
C LEU A 39 -0.31 -5.61 19.63
N ALA A 40 0.97 -5.39 19.79
CA ALA A 40 1.82 -6.19 20.66
C ALA A 40 2.57 -5.31 21.66
N THR A 41 2.91 -5.85 22.83
CA THR A 41 3.75 -5.15 23.80
C THR A 41 4.99 -5.97 24.11
N ASP A 42 6.08 -5.30 24.48
CA ASP A 42 7.26 -5.92 25.06
C ASP A 42 7.13 -6.04 26.59
N GLU A 43 8.19 -6.50 27.25
CA GLU A 43 8.27 -6.62 28.72
C GLU A 43 8.13 -5.27 29.46
N ARG A 44 8.41 -4.15 28.77
CA ARG A 44 8.26 -2.79 29.29
C ARG A 44 6.90 -2.17 28.98
N GLN A 45 5.98 -2.96 28.44
CA GLN A 45 4.65 -2.51 28.01
C GLN A 45 4.68 -1.45 26.88
N LYS A 46 5.80 -1.35 26.14
CA LYS A 46 5.84 -0.47 24.96
C LYS A 46 5.00 -1.08 23.84
N PRO A 47 4.07 -0.33 23.22
CA PRO A 47 3.24 -0.83 22.14
C PRO A 47 3.99 -0.85 20.81
N TYR A 48 3.70 -1.86 19.99
CA TYR A 48 4.22 -2.07 18.64
C TYR A 48 3.14 -2.62 17.72
N ALA A 49 3.28 -2.41 16.43
CA ALA A 49 2.57 -3.16 15.40
C ALA A 49 3.43 -4.38 15.00
N LEU A 50 3.03 -5.57 15.44
CA LEU A 50 3.73 -6.81 15.13
C LEU A 50 3.01 -7.54 13.99
N ARG A 51 3.65 -7.62 12.85
CA ARG A 51 3.18 -8.37 11.69
C ARG A 51 3.74 -9.79 11.74
N ARG A 52 2.88 -10.80 11.89
CA ARG A 52 3.23 -12.21 12.02
C ARG A 52 2.78 -12.99 10.80
N MET A 53 3.73 -13.61 10.08
CA MET A 53 3.43 -14.44 8.92
C MET A 53 2.59 -15.67 9.32
N HIS A 54 1.58 -16.01 8.50
CA HIS A 54 0.73 -17.17 8.76
C HIS A 54 1.51 -18.47 8.75
N GLN A 55 1.23 -19.34 9.72
CA GLN A 55 1.88 -20.65 9.88
C GLN A 55 1.70 -21.54 8.62
N ARG A 56 0.56 -21.46 7.94
CA ARG A 56 0.30 -22.17 6.68
C ARG A 56 1.27 -21.84 5.54
N LEU A 57 1.91 -20.66 5.59
CA LEU A 57 2.87 -20.18 4.59
C LEU A 57 4.32 -20.47 4.97
N ARG A 58 4.59 -21.15 6.10
CA ARG A 58 5.95 -21.41 6.59
C ARG A 58 6.88 -22.12 5.60
N PHE A 59 6.32 -22.91 4.68
CA PHE A 59 7.06 -23.62 3.63
C PHE A 59 6.90 -22.98 2.24
N ASN A 60 6.13 -21.92 2.11
CA ASN A 60 5.99 -21.19 0.84
C ASN A 60 7.19 -20.25 0.65
N LEU A 61 8.18 -20.69 -0.13
CA LEU A 61 9.42 -19.95 -0.35
C LEU A 61 9.20 -18.57 -0.97
N LEU A 62 8.20 -18.43 -1.86
CA LEU A 62 7.90 -17.15 -2.50
C LEU A 62 7.31 -16.15 -1.50
N ALA A 63 6.33 -16.57 -0.70
CA ALA A 63 5.73 -15.74 0.34
C ALA A 63 6.78 -15.31 1.37
N ARG A 64 7.65 -16.23 1.79
CA ARG A 64 8.75 -15.94 2.73
C ARG A 64 9.74 -14.92 2.17
N ARG A 65 10.14 -15.08 0.89
CA ARG A 65 11.05 -14.13 0.23
C ARG A 65 10.43 -12.73 0.13
N ARG A 66 9.14 -12.64 -0.18
CA ARG A 66 8.42 -11.35 -0.22
C ARG A 66 8.38 -10.70 1.16
N PHE A 67 7.99 -11.45 2.19
CA PHE A 67 7.92 -10.95 3.56
C PHE A 67 9.28 -10.40 4.05
N VAL A 68 10.36 -11.18 3.88
CA VAL A 68 11.71 -10.76 4.30
C VAL A 68 12.18 -9.56 3.49
N ARG A 69 12.01 -9.59 2.16
CA ARG A 69 12.38 -8.45 1.29
C ARG A 69 11.62 -7.18 1.67
N GLY A 70 10.31 -7.26 1.94
CA GLY A 70 9.53 -6.11 2.39
C GLY A 70 10.04 -5.53 3.70
N ALA A 71 10.41 -6.38 4.66
CA ALA A 71 11.01 -5.97 5.93
C ALA A 71 12.41 -5.34 5.74
N GLU A 72 13.25 -5.90 4.87
CA GLU A 72 14.57 -5.36 4.52
C GLU A 72 14.46 -4.00 3.80
N ILE A 73 13.49 -3.83 2.91
CA ILE A 73 13.24 -2.54 2.24
C ILE A 73 12.80 -1.51 3.28
N LEU A 74 11.81 -1.84 4.11
CA LEU A 74 11.34 -0.94 5.15
C LEU A 74 12.49 -0.50 6.08
N SER A 75 13.39 -1.40 6.46
CA SER A 75 14.55 -1.05 7.31
C SER A 75 15.50 -0.02 6.69
N ARG A 76 15.45 0.18 5.37
CA ARG A 76 16.31 1.12 4.63
C ARG A 76 15.64 2.46 4.35
N ILE A 77 14.30 2.51 4.36
CA ILE A 77 13.53 3.70 4.01
C ILE A 77 12.78 4.31 5.20
N THR A 78 12.97 3.76 6.40
CA THR A 78 12.18 4.12 7.61
C THR A 78 12.50 5.51 8.17
N ASP A 79 13.59 6.15 7.73
CA ASP A 79 14.00 7.49 8.19
C ASP A 79 13.23 8.60 7.47
N HIS A 80 11.89 8.52 7.53
CA HIS A 80 11.00 9.51 6.93
C HIS A 80 9.61 9.47 7.58
N ASP A 81 9.06 10.63 7.90
CA ASP A 81 7.76 10.76 8.57
C ASP A 81 6.58 10.16 7.78
N GLY A 82 6.64 10.09 6.46
CA GLY A 82 5.63 9.46 5.62
C GLY A 82 5.70 7.93 5.57
N ILE A 83 6.68 7.29 6.22
CA ILE A 83 6.86 5.84 6.25
C ILE A 83 6.63 5.31 7.67
N VAL A 84 6.04 4.12 7.81
CA VAL A 84 5.91 3.49 9.12
C VAL A 84 7.28 3.15 9.70
N GLY A 85 7.50 3.41 10.99
CA GLY A 85 8.76 3.16 11.67
C GLY A 85 9.11 1.67 11.71
N TYR A 86 10.30 1.31 11.25
CA TYR A 86 10.86 -0.03 11.38
C TYR A 86 11.55 -0.20 12.75
N VAL A 87 11.33 -1.34 13.40
CA VAL A 87 12.04 -1.68 14.65
C VAL A 87 12.97 -2.87 14.44
N GLU A 88 12.43 -4.00 14.05
CA GLU A 88 13.20 -5.20 13.76
C GLU A 88 12.39 -6.20 12.95
N HIS A 89 13.04 -7.20 12.38
CA HIS A 89 12.37 -8.38 11.85
C HIS A 89 13.19 -9.64 12.15
N GLY A 90 12.53 -10.77 12.11
CA GLY A 90 13.21 -12.02 12.43
C GLY A 90 12.30 -13.23 12.42
N LYS A 91 12.63 -14.19 13.28
CA LYS A 91 11.93 -15.46 13.36
C LYS A 91 11.78 -15.89 14.82
N ILE A 92 10.54 -16.11 15.25
CA ILE A 92 10.22 -16.66 16.57
C ILE A 92 9.46 -17.97 16.36
N GLN A 93 9.91 -19.05 17.00
CA GLN A 93 9.31 -20.39 16.92
C GLN A 93 9.04 -20.88 15.48
N GLY A 94 9.91 -20.50 14.55
CA GLY A 94 9.78 -20.86 13.14
C GLY A 94 8.90 -19.92 12.29
N GLN A 95 8.18 -18.97 12.89
CA GLN A 95 7.37 -17.96 12.19
C GLN A 95 8.17 -16.67 11.95
N LEU A 96 8.09 -16.14 10.75
CA LEU A 96 8.62 -14.83 10.43
C LEU A 96 7.74 -13.74 11.04
N TYR A 97 8.39 -12.69 11.53
CA TYR A 97 7.72 -11.49 12.01
C TYR A 97 8.45 -10.22 11.57
N LEU A 98 7.72 -9.12 11.54
CA LEU A 98 8.19 -7.76 11.37
C LEU A 98 7.59 -6.91 12.49
N LEU A 99 8.43 -6.21 13.22
CA LEU A 99 8.05 -5.29 14.30
C LEU A 99 8.20 -3.87 13.80
N MET A 100 7.14 -3.10 13.93
CA MET A 100 7.04 -1.71 13.50
C MET A 100 6.55 -0.84 14.66
N ASP A 101 6.78 0.45 14.57
CA ASP A 101 6.14 1.37 15.50
C ASP A 101 4.62 1.27 15.40
N TYR A 102 3.96 1.27 16.55
CA TYR A 102 2.51 1.34 16.60
C TYR A 102 2.05 2.76 16.31
N VAL A 103 1.22 2.90 15.30
CA VAL A 103 0.59 4.17 14.91
C VAL A 103 -0.91 4.05 15.15
N GLU A 104 -1.46 4.88 16.03
CA GLU A 104 -2.91 4.98 16.21
C GLU A 104 -3.51 5.74 15.01
N ALA A 105 -3.97 4.99 14.03
CA ALA A 105 -4.45 5.51 12.76
C ALA A 105 -5.49 4.58 12.13
N SER A 106 -6.33 5.12 11.27
CA SER A 106 -7.14 4.34 10.33
C SER A 106 -6.47 4.34 8.96
N ASN A 107 -6.72 3.30 8.15
CA ASN A 107 -6.31 3.39 6.76
C ASN A 107 -7.23 4.32 5.97
N LEU A 108 -6.68 4.88 4.90
CA LEU A 108 -7.37 5.89 4.10
C LEU A 108 -8.68 5.36 3.47
N LYS A 109 -8.76 4.06 3.17
CA LYS A 109 -9.99 3.42 2.68
C LYS A 109 -11.11 3.42 3.71
N GLU A 110 -10.78 3.18 4.97
CA GLU A 110 -11.75 3.25 6.07
C GLU A 110 -12.25 4.67 6.29
N LEU A 111 -11.34 5.67 6.34
CA LEU A 111 -11.70 7.08 6.49
C LEU A 111 -12.63 7.54 5.36
N TYR A 112 -12.27 7.19 4.14
CA TYR A 112 -13.06 7.45 2.96
C TYR A 112 -14.46 6.82 3.02
N SER A 113 -14.55 5.54 3.41
CA SER A 113 -15.83 4.81 3.48
C SER A 113 -16.78 5.36 4.55
N ARG A 114 -16.22 5.99 5.60
CA ARG A 114 -17.00 6.62 6.69
C ARG A 114 -17.26 8.10 6.45
N GLN A 115 -16.72 8.68 5.38
CA GLN A 115 -16.69 10.13 5.15
C GLN A 115 -16.13 10.87 6.39
N ASP A 116 -15.00 10.36 6.91
CA ASP A 116 -14.41 10.83 8.14
C ASP A 116 -13.95 12.28 8.02
N GLN A 117 -14.22 13.07 9.05
CA GLN A 117 -13.94 14.51 9.08
C GLN A 117 -12.45 14.82 8.91
N VAL A 118 -11.57 13.98 9.46
CA VAL A 118 -10.12 14.13 9.27
C VAL A 118 -9.75 14.13 7.77
N LEU A 119 -10.34 13.23 6.98
CA LEU A 119 -10.11 13.20 5.54
C LEU A 119 -10.72 14.42 4.85
N LEU A 120 -11.96 14.77 5.16
CA LEU A 120 -12.67 15.86 4.48
C LEU A 120 -11.97 17.22 4.71
N GLU A 121 -11.50 17.47 5.91
CA GLU A 121 -10.82 18.72 6.26
C GLU A 121 -9.38 18.81 5.78
N ASN A 122 -8.70 17.67 5.53
CA ASN A 122 -7.28 17.63 5.26
C ASN A 122 -6.92 16.92 3.93
N VAL A 123 -7.88 16.73 3.04
CA VAL A 123 -7.66 15.94 1.81
C VAL A 123 -6.51 16.48 0.96
N ALA A 124 -6.34 17.79 0.88
CA ALA A 124 -5.23 18.42 0.14
C ALA A 124 -3.88 18.04 0.72
N GLN A 125 -3.70 18.17 2.05
CA GLN A 125 -2.47 17.81 2.73
C GLN A 125 -2.19 16.31 2.64
N ILE A 126 -3.22 15.46 2.83
CA ILE A 126 -3.10 14.00 2.71
C ILE A 126 -2.63 13.61 1.31
N LEU A 127 -3.14 14.22 0.25
CA LEU A 127 -2.70 13.96 -1.12
C LEU A 127 -1.23 14.33 -1.35
N ILE A 128 -0.78 15.45 -0.77
CA ILE A 128 0.63 15.87 -0.83
C ILE A 128 1.50 14.87 -0.07
N ASP A 129 1.14 14.53 1.16
CA ASP A 129 1.93 13.64 2.02
C ASP A 129 2.02 12.23 1.45
N MET A 130 0.96 11.73 0.81
CA MET A 130 0.97 10.48 0.06
C MET A 130 2.00 10.50 -1.08
N ALA A 131 2.06 11.62 -1.82
CA ALA A 131 3.01 11.78 -2.91
C ALA A 131 4.46 11.91 -2.39
N VAL A 132 4.67 12.66 -1.30
CA VAL A 132 5.97 12.83 -0.65
C VAL A 132 6.49 11.51 -0.07
N ALA A 133 5.63 10.69 0.55
CA ALA A 133 6.01 9.35 1.00
C ALA A 133 6.44 8.44 -0.15
N LEU A 134 5.76 8.53 -1.28
CA LEU A 134 6.11 7.78 -2.49
C LEU A 134 7.40 8.32 -3.14
N GLU A 135 7.62 9.64 -3.14
CA GLU A 135 8.86 10.28 -3.58
C GLU A 135 10.05 9.75 -2.79
N HIS A 136 9.98 9.79 -1.45
CA HIS A 136 11.03 9.28 -0.57
C HIS A 136 11.38 7.83 -0.91
N MET A 137 10.38 6.99 -1.15
CA MET A 137 10.59 5.60 -1.51
C MET A 137 11.34 5.45 -2.84
N HIS A 138 10.95 6.22 -3.86
CA HIS A 138 11.60 6.22 -5.18
C HIS A 138 13.03 6.79 -5.13
N GLU A 139 13.28 7.86 -4.36
CA GLU A 139 14.62 8.43 -4.15
C GLU A 139 15.58 7.44 -3.49
N ASN A 140 15.06 6.56 -2.62
CA ASN A 140 15.82 5.45 -2.04
C ASN A 140 15.94 4.24 -2.98
N GLY A 141 15.47 4.35 -4.23
CA GLY A 141 15.63 3.33 -5.27
C GLY A 141 14.63 2.18 -5.20
N TYR A 142 13.44 2.37 -4.58
CA TYR A 142 12.42 1.33 -4.46
C TYR A 142 11.08 1.74 -5.05
N MET A 143 10.36 0.76 -5.64
CA MET A 143 8.96 0.84 -6.05
C MET A 143 8.09 0.16 -5.00
N HIS A 144 6.89 0.68 -4.77
CA HIS A 144 5.91 0.11 -3.83
C HIS A 144 5.16 -1.08 -4.44
N LEU A 145 4.66 -0.93 -5.66
CA LEU A 145 3.94 -1.94 -6.46
C LEU A 145 2.57 -2.40 -5.91
N ASP A 146 2.12 -1.86 -4.78
CA ASP A 146 0.75 -2.04 -4.23
C ASP A 146 0.26 -0.74 -3.55
N PHE A 147 0.57 0.41 -4.18
CA PHE A 147 0.13 1.69 -3.67
C PHE A 147 -1.40 1.82 -3.83
N LYS A 148 -2.09 2.00 -2.69
CA LYS A 148 -3.55 2.09 -2.61
C LYS A 148 -3.99 2.65 -1.26
N PRO A 149 -5.24 3.13 -1.11
CA PRO A 149 -5.75 3.70 0.14
C PRO A 149 -5.65 2.77 1.36
N GLU A 150 -5.77 1.46 1.18
CA GLU A 150 -5.63 0.48 2.28
C GLU A 150 -4.22 0.44 2.87
N ASN A 151 -3.20 0.84 2.10
CA ASN A 151 -1.79 0.84 2.50
C ASN A 151 -1.30 2.23 2.94
N VAL A 152 -2.20 3.18 3.12
CA VAL A 152 -1.94 4.53 3.63
C VAL A 152 -2.67 4.70 4.95
N LEU A 153 -1.93 4.79 6.06
CA LEU A 153 -2.48 5.11 7.37
C LEU A 153 -2.54 6.62 7.55
N VAL A 154 -3.61 7.10 8.16
CA VAL A 154 -3.79 8.51 8.50
C VAL A 154 -4.16 8.63 9.98
N THR A 155 -3.36 9.39 10.72
CA THR A 155 -3.60 9.65 12.13
C THR A 155 -4.71 10.70 12.34
N ARG A 156 -5.18 10.86 13.58
CA ARG A 156 -6.15 11.92 13.92
C ARG A 156 -5.67 13.35 13.63
N ASN A 157 -4.34 13.54 13.56
CA ASN A 157 -3.72 14.81 13.19
C ASN A 157 -3.41 14.90 11.68
N ALA A 158 -4.06 14.07 10.87
CA ALA A 158 -3.89 13.98 9.42
C ALA A 158 -2.48 13.59 8.94
N ASN A 159 -1.58 13.10 9.81
CA ASN A 159 -0.27 12.63 9.38
C ASN A 159 -0.40 11.30 8.62
N VAL A 160 0.25 11.20 7.47
CA VAL A 160 0.27 10.01 6.61
C VAL A 160 1.41 9.07 7.01
N ARG A 161 1.17 7.76 6.92
CA ARG A 161 2.19 6.70 7.01
C ARG A 161 1.93 5.65 5.95
N LEU A 162 2.87 5.46 5.03
CA LEU A 162 2.82 4.38 4.04
C LEU A 162 3.24 3.06 4.71
N VAL A 163 2.50 1.99 4.41
CA VAL A 163 2.68 0.64 4.99
C VAL A 163 2.62 -0.44 3.92
N ASP A 164 2.95 -1.67 4.30
CA ASP A 164 2.89 -2.91 3.49
C ASP A 164 3.80 -2.92 2.26
N PHE A 165 5.07 -3.23 2.49
CA PHE A 165 6.14 -3.29 1.48
C PHE A 165 6.37 -4.70 0.92
N ASP A 166 5.42 -5.65 1.06
CA ASP A 166 5.60 -7.05 0.63
C ASP A 166 5.84 -7.19 -0.88
N LEU A 167 5.24 -6.31 -1.67
CA LEU A 167 5.42 -6.29 -3.11
C LEU A 167 6.54 -5.35 -3.56
N ALA A 168 7.03 -4.50 -2.65
CA ALA A 168 8.08 -3.54 -2.96
C ALA A 168 9.32 -4.20 -3.55
N GLN A 169 9.95 -3.53 -4.49
CA GLN A 169 11.15 -3.97 -5.19
C GLN A 169 12.06 -2.79 -5.51
N GLN A 170 13.34 -3.09 -5.67
CA GLN A 170 14.29 -2.10 -6.17
C GLN A 170 13.87 -1.63 -7.57
N ILE A 171 14.00 -0.33 -7.84
CA ILE A 171 13.85 0.23 -9.18
C ILE A 171 14.94 -0.37 -10.06
N PRO A 172 14.58 -1.04 -11.15
CA PRO A 172 15.56 -1.73 -11.98
C PRO A 172 16.20 -0.77 -13.00
N ASP A 173 17.43 -1.04 -13.39
CA ASP A 173 18.11 -0.32 -14.49
C ASP A 173 17.41 -0.53 -15.84
N LYS A 174 16.69 -1.64 -15.99
CA LYS A 174 15.89 -1.98 -17.19
C LYS A 174 14.49 -2.40 -16.75
N PRO A 175 13.45 -2.12 -17.56
CA PRO A 175 12.08 -2.49 -17.22
C PRO A 175 11.93 -3.94 -16.75
N LEU A 176 11.27 -4.13 -15.60
CA LEU A 176 10.99 -5.45 -15.02
C LEU A 176 9.98 -6.21 -15.88
N LYS A 177 10.30 -7.45 -16.20
CA LYS A 177 9.31 -8.38 -16.75
C LYS A 177 8.43 -8.91 -15.61
N PRO A 178 7.09 -8.74 -15.68
CA PRO A 178 6.21 -9.24 -14.64
C PRO A 178 6.27 -10.76 -14.53
N SER A 179 6.06 -11.28 -13.33
CA SER A 179 5.87 -12.72 -13.14
C SER A 179 4.51 -13.15 -13.70
N LYS A 180 4.37 -14.42 -14.09
CA LYS A 180 3.10 -15.00 -14.62
C LYS A 180 1.88 -14.76 -13.72
N LYS A 181 2.10 -14.53 -12.41
CA LYS A 181 1.09 -14.08 -11.46
C LYS A 181 1.54 -12.71 -10.95
N ASN A 182 1.01 -11.65 -11.55
CA ASN A 182 1.27 -10.29 -11.09
C ASN A 182 0.47 -10.08 -9.80
N PRO A 183 1.12 -10.06 -8.62
CA PRO A 183 0.41 -9.82 -7.36
C PRO A 183 0.11 -8.33 -7.22
N GLY A 184 -0.92 -8.01 -6.47
CA GLY A 184 -1.37 -6.65 -6.18
C GLY A 184 -2.87 -6.52 -6.39
N THR A 185 -3.37 -5.31 -6.27
CA THR A 185 -4.80 -4.99 -6.35
C THR A 185 -5.13 -4.46 -7.75
N PRO A 186 -5.80 -5.24 -8.63
CA PRO A 186 -6.00 -4.89 -10.04
C PRO A 186 -6.59 -3.50 -10.27
N ALA A 187 -7.45 -3.03 -9.37
CA ALA A 187 -8.09 -1.72 -9.47
C ALA A 187 -7.10 -0.53 -9.48
N TYR A 188 -5.89 -0.71 -8.94
CA TYR A 188 -4.85 0.32 -8.88
C TYR A 188 -3.66 0.01 -9.80
N MET A 189 -3.63 -1.15 -10.44
CA MET A 189 -2.55 -1.53 -11.35
C MET A 189 -2.56 -0.72 -12.64
N ALA A 190 -1.38 -0.36 -13.10
CA ALA A 190 -1.18 0.26 -14.40
C ALA A 190 -1.45 -0.72 -15.56
N PRO A 191 -1.84 -0.23 -16.75
CA PRO A 191 -2.16 -1.10 -17.88
C PRO A 191 -1.01 -2.04 -18.27
N GLU A 192 0.24 -1.60 -18.23
CA GLU A 192 1.41 -2.43 -18.52
C GLU A 192 1.56 -3.59 -17.52
N GLN A 193 1.16 -3.40 -16.25
CA GLN A 193 1.14 -4.49 -15.26
C GLN A 193 0.06 -5.53 -15.59
N LEU A 194 -1.14 -5.08 -15.96
CA LEU A 194 -2.26 -5.96 -16.32
C LEU A 194 -2.03 -6.69 -17.65
N LEU A 195 -1.33 -6.06 -18.59
CA LEU A 195 -0.90 -6.68 -19.87
C LEU A 195 0.24 -7.68 -19.69
N GLY A 196 0.93 -7.65 -18.56
CA GLY A 196 2.13 -8.45 -18.35
C GLY A 196 3.34 -7.94 -19.15
N GLU A 197 3.36 -6.65 -19.47
CA GLU A 197 4.44 -5.96 -20.16
C GLU A 197 5.54 -5.53 -19.18
N PRO A 198 6.76 -5.26 -19.66
CA PRO A 198 7.81 -4.70 -18.84
C PRO A 198 7.43 -3.31 -18.29
N PHE A 199 7.72 -3.07 -17.02
CA PHE A 199 7.37 -1.83 -16.33
C PHE A 199 8.50 -1.27 -15.45
N THR A 200 8.37 -0.02 -15.03
CA THR A 200 9.29 0.71 -14.15
C THR A 200 8.49 1.39 -13.03
N HIS A 201 9.11 2.29 -12.28
CA HIS A 201 8.50 3.08 -11.21
C HIS A 201 7.24 3.90 -11.62
N HIS A 202 7.02 4.12 -12.91
CA HIS A 202 5.81 4.81 -13.40
C HIS A 202 4.50 4.11 -13.04
N VAL A 203 4.54 2.83 -12.67
CA VAL A 203 3.34 2.10 -12.21
C VAL A 203 2.84 2.62 -10.87
N ASP A 204 3.73 3.05 -9.97
CA ASP A 204 3.33 3.65 -8.68
C ASP A 204 2.70 5.04 -8.90
N ILE A 205 3.19 5.81 -9.88
CA ILE A 205 2.59 7.10 -10.28
C ILE A 205 1.16 6.89 -10.79
N PHE A 206 0.94 5.85 -11.60
CA PHE A 206 -0.40 5.48 -12.04
C PHE A 206 -1.30 5.09 -10.85
N SER A 207 -0.80 4.26 -9.94
CA SER A 207 -1.53 3.84 -8.73
C SER A 207 -1.90 5.03 -7.84
N TYR A 208 -0.98 6.01 -7.69
CA TYR A 208 -1.27 7.29 -7.02
C TYR A 208 -2.40 8.03 -7.72
N GLY A 209 -2.36 8.14 -9.06
CA GLY A 209 -3.42 8.78 -9.84
C GLY A 209 -4.79 8.15 -9.64
N VAL A 210 -4.86 6.80 -9.57
CA VAL A 210 -6.10 6.07 -9.25
C VAL A 210 -6.59 6.39 -7.85
N ALA A 211 -5.70 6.37 -6.85
CA ALA A 211 -6.04 6.68 -5.45
C ALA A 211 -6.54 8.12 -5.30
N ALA A 212 -5.84 9.10 -5.91
CA ALA A 212 -6.22 10.50 -5.87
C ALA A 212 -7.57 10.76 -6.57
N TYR A 213 -7.81 10.11 -7.72
CA TYR A 213 -9.10 10.16 -8.39
C TYR A 213 -10.21 9.64 -7.48
N GLU A 214 -10.04 8.43 -6.92
CA GLU A 214 -11.04 7.80 -6.03
C GLU A 214 -11.34 8.68 -4.81
N LEU A 215 -10.32 9.24 -4.16
CA LEU A 215 -10.49 10.10 -2.97
C LEU A 215 -11.26 11.39 -3.26
N LEU A 216 -11.04 12.00 -4.44
CA LEU A 216 -11.64 13.29 -4.78
C LEU A 216 -13.00 13.17 -5.45
N THR A 217 -13.33 12.01 -6.05
CA THR A 217 -14.58 11.83 -6.82
C THR A 217 -15.56 10.87 -6.20
N ASN A 218 -15.12 10.06 -5.22
CA ASN A 218 -15.87 8.93 -4.68
C ASN A 218 -16.13 7.80 -5.69
N GLU A 219 -15.43 7.83 -6.83
CA GLU A 219 -15.57 6.88 -7.92
C GLU A 219 -14.20 6.32 -8.34
N LYS A 220 -14.18 5.12 -8.92
CA LYS A 220 -12.96 4.59 -9.54
C LYS A 220 -12.85 5.06 -10.98
N PRO A 221 -11.64 5.47 -11.44
CA PRO A 221 -11.47 5.90 -12.82
C PRO A 221 -11.73 4.77 -13.84
N PHE A 222 -11.46 3.53 -13.44
CA PHE A 222 -11.61 2.33 -14.26
C PHE A 222 -12.30 1.23 -13.46
N PRO A 223 -13.63 1.31 -13.23
CA PRO A 223 -14.37 0.30 -12.48
C PRO A 223 -14.41 -1.04 -13.23
N GLY A 224 -14.47 -2.16 -12.50
CA GLY A 224 -14.59 -3.51 -13.06
C GLY A 224 -14.42 -4.58 -11.98
N ASP A 225 -15.09 -5.71 -12.16
CA ASP A 225 -15.06 -6.84 -11.22
C ASP A 225 -13.90 -7.79 -11.52
N THR A 226 -13.33 -7.70 -12.72
CA THR A 226 -12.22 -8.53 -13.16
C THR A 226 -11.03 -7.70 -13.66
N PRO A 227 -9.79 -8.22 -13.56
CA PRO A 227 -8.61 -7.54 -14.13
C PRO A 227 -8.76 -7.22 -15.63
N ARG A 228 -9.48 -8.07 -16.37
CA ARG A 228 -9.73 -7.90 -17.80
C ARG A 228 -10.68 -6.73 -18.08
N GLU A 229 -11.74 -6.58 -17.30
CA GLU A 229 -12.67 -5.44 -17.42
C GLU A 229 -11.98 -4.11 -17.11
N ILE A 230 -11.20 -4.07 -16.02
CA ILE A 230 -10.41 -2.92 -15.63
C ILE A 230 -9.44 -2.54 -16.76
N LEU A 231 -8.69 -3.51 -17.28
CA LEU A 231 -7.77 -3.31 -18.39
C LEU A 231 -8.50 -2.78 -19.63
N ASN A 232 -9.63 -3.37 -20.02
CA ASN A 232 -10.40 -2.92 -21.17
C ASN A 232 -10.79 -1.43 -21.03
N ARG A 233 -11.22 -0.98 -19.84
CA ARG A 233 -11.56 0.42 -19.57
C ARG A 233 -10.34 1.34 -19.55
N GLN A 234 -9.17 0.85 -19.16
CA GLN A 234 -7.92 1.60 -19.24
C GLN A 234 -7.46 1.80 -20.70
N LEU A 235 -7.74 0.81 -21.57
CA LEU A 235 -7.37 0.83 -22.99
C LEU A 235 -8.38 1.62 -23.83
N ASP A 236 -9.68 1.37 -23.59
CA ASP A 236 -10.79 2.09 -24.20
C ASP A 236 -11.35 3.11 -23.20
N ARG A 237 -11.02 4.37 -23.41
CA ARG A 237 -11.43 5.47 -22.54
C ARG A 237 -12.76 6.12 -22.94
N SER A 238 -13.53 5.48 -23.79
CA SER A 238 -14.84 6.03 -24.23
C SER A 238 -15.82 6.29 -23.08
N THR A 239 -15.67 5.53 -21.97
CA THR A 239 -16.48 5.67 -20.75
C THR A 239 -15.74 6.35 -19.60
N PHE A 240 -14.52 6.86 -19.84
CA PHE A 240 -13.77 7.57 -18.81
C PHE A 240 -14.38 8.96 -18.54
N THR A 241 -14.63 9.22 -17.27
CA THR A 241 -15.16 10.53 -16.82
C THR A 241 -14.03 11.34 -16.18
N ASN A 242 -13.89 12.59 -16.58
CA ASN A 242 -12.89 13.48 -15.97
C ASN A 242 -13.25 13.77 -14.50
N PRO A 243 -12.27 13.91 -13.59
CA PRO A 243 -12.52 14.12 -12.16
C PRO A 243 -13.50 15.25 -11.87
N ARG A 244 -13.38 16.40 -12.55
CA ARG A 244 -14.25 17.58 -12.34
C ARG A 244 -15.67 17.41 -12.84
N GLN A 245 -15.96 16.38 -13.61
CA GLN A 245 -17.35 16.05 -13.97
C GLN A 245 -18.10 15.37 -12.83
N HIS A 246 -17.37 14.67 -11.94
CA HIS A 246 -17.90 14.10 -10.69
C HIS A 246 -17.90 15.12 -9.55
N ASN A 247 -16.83 15.89 -9.44
CA ASN A 247 -16.65 16.87 -8.38
C ASN A 247 -16.06 18.17 -8.96
N PRO A 248 -16.91 19.18 -9.26
CA PRO A 248 -16.47 20.46 -9.82
C PRO A 248 -15.54 21.28 -8.93
N ASP A 249 -15.51 20.99 -7.62
CA ASP A 249 -14.65 21.69 -6.63
C ASP A 249 -13.18 21.29 -6.72
N ILE A 250 -12.86 20.24 -7.46
CA ILE A 250 -11.46 19.85 -7.72
C ILE A 250 -10.76 20.99 -8.49
N PRO A 251 -9.62 21.51 -7.97
CA PRO A 251 -8.86 22.52 -8.69
C PRO A 251 -8.46 22.05 -10.10
N PRO A 252 -8.54 22.90 -11.13
CA PRO A 252 -8.17 22.51 -12.51
C PRO A 252 -6.72 21.99 -12.63
N GLY A 253 -5.80 22.51 -11.77
CA GLY A 253 -4.43 22.03 -11.69
C GLY A 253 -4.37 20.59 -11.21
N MET A 254 -5.14 20.25 -10.16
CA MET A 254 -5.17 18.88 -9.61
C MET A 254 -5.81 17.88 -10.58
N GLU A 255 -6.85 18.26 -11.31
CA GLU A 255 -7.38 17.44 -12.40
C GLU A 255 -6.29 17.10 -13.43
N LYS A 256 -5.51 18.10 -13.88
CA LYS A 256 -4.40 17.87 -14.82
C LYS A 256 -3.37 16.89 -14.27
N VAL A 257 -3.02 17.01 -12.98
CA VAL A 257 -2.09 16.07 -12.31
C VAL A 257 -2.65 14.66 -12.37
N ILE A 258 -3.91 14.46 -11.96
CA ILE A 258 -4.55 13.14 -11.97
C ILE A 258 -4.57 12.55 -13.39
N LEU A 259 -5.00 13.32 -14.37
CA LEU A 259 -5.09 12.87 -15.76
C LEU A 259 -3.72 12.45 -16.30
N ARG A 260 -2.66 13.21 -15.97
CA ARG A 260 -1.29 12.86 -16.34
C ARG A 260 -0.79 11.60 -15.66
N CYS A 261 -1.09 11.39 -14.38
CA CYS A 261 -0.77 10.13 -13.68
C CYS A 261 -1.46 8.93 -14.35
N LEU A 262 -2.69 9.12 -14.81
CA LEU A 262 -3.51 8.07 -15.43
C LEU A 262 -3.23 7.87 -16.93
N GLU A 263 -2.22 8.50 -17.52
CA GLU A 263 -1.84 8.27 -18.91
C GLU A 263 -1.57 6.78 -19.17
N ARG A 264 -2.10 6.27 -20.31
CA ARG A 264 -1.90 4.88 -20.71
C ARG A 264 -0.42 4.60 -20.98
N ASP A 265 0.22 5.49 -21.74
CA ASP A 265 1.65 5.43 -22.01
C ASP A 265 2.44 5.91 -20.79
N ALA A 266 3.23 5.01 -20.19
CA ALA A 266 4.07 5.32 -19.03
C ALA A 266 5.02 6.51 -19.30
N GLY A 267 5.51 6.67 -20.54
CA GLY A 267 6.39 7.77 -20.92
C GLY A 267 5.71 9.14 -20.96
N ARG A 268 4.37 9.20 -20.94
CA ARG A 268 3.60 10.45 -20.84
C ARG A 268 3.28 10.85 -19.40
N ARG A 269 3.44 9.94 -18.45
CA ARG A 269 3.30 10.23 -17.02
C ARG A 269 4.43 11.14 -16.53
N TYR A 270 4.52 11.36 -15.25
CA TYR A 270 5.64 12.07 -14.65
C TYR A 270 6.92 11.23 -14.75
N PRO A 271 8.06 11.83 -15.16
CA PRO A 271 9.31 11.08 -15.24
C PRO A 271 9.83 10.64 -13.86
N PHE A 272 9.46 11.36 -12.79
CA PHE A 272 9.77 11.06 -11.39
C PHE A 272 8.74 11.71 -10.47
N VAL A 273 8.57 11.16 -9.27
CA VAL A 273 7.53 11.58 -8.31
C VAL A 273 7.74 13.01 -7.83
N GLY A 274 8.99 13.49 -7.67
CA GLY A 274 9.26 14.85 -7.22
C GLY A 274 8.71 15.94 -8.13
N LEU A 275 8.64 15.71 -9.45
CA LEU A 275 7.95 16.64 -10.34
C LEU A 275 6.43 16.60 -10.11
N MET A 276 5.87 15.42 -9.87
CA MET A 276 4.46 15.26 -9.52
C MET A 276 4.12 15.99 -8.21
N VAL A 277 4.94 15.84 -7.17
CA VAL A 277 4.77 16.53 -5.87
C VAL A 277 4.71 18.04 -6.06
N ARG A 278 5.63 18.62 -6.81
CA ARG A 278 5.64 20.07 -7.09
C ARG A 278 4.37 20.53 -7.80
N GLU A 279 3.89 19.79 -8.79
CA GLU A 279 2.67 20.15 -9.51
C GLU A 279 1.41 19.99 -8.63
N ILE A 280 1.38 18.98 -7.74
CA ILE A 280 0.30 18.82 -6.74
C ILE A 280 0.28 20.03 -5.79
N GLN A 281 1.43 20.41 -5.20
CA GLN A 281 1.55 21.54 -4.30
C GLN A 281 1.11 22.85 -4.99
N ALA A 282 1.58 23.08 -6.21
CA ALA A 282 1.15 24.24 -6.99
C ALA A 282 -0.35 24.24 -7.30
N ALA A 283 -0.97 23.07 -7.50
CA ALA A 283 -2.39 22.93 -7.80
C ALA A 283 -3.31 23.12 -6.59
N LEU A 284 -2.82 22.81 -5.38
CA LEU A 284 -3.63 22.83 -4.15
C LEU A 284 -3.43 24.07 -3.28
N TYR A 285 -2.30 24.79 -3.46
CA TYR A 285 -1.99 26.01 -2.71
C TYR A 285 -1.87 27.26 -3.58
N ALA A 286 -2.30 27.19 -4.85
CA ALA A 286 -2.30 28.31 -5.80
C ALA A 286 -3.41 29.34 -5.50
#